data_1850001fb7b06a304ce180912d6c10bc
#
_entry.id   1850001fb7b06a304ce180912d6c10bc
#
_cell.length_a   1.000
_cell.length_b   1.000
_cell.length_c   1.000
_cell.angle_alpha   90.00
_cell.angle_beta   90.00
_cell.angle_gamma   90.00
#
_symmetry.space_group_name_H-M   'P 1'
#
loop_
_entity.id
_entity.type
_entity.pdbx_description
1 polymer ?
#
loop_
_entity_poly.entity_id
_entity_poly.type
_entity_poly.pdbx_seq_one_letter_code
_entity_poly.pdbx_strand_id
1 'polypeptide(L)'
;MNHSVIIPPLKRIAVMGTCVPRQCGIATFTNDLQQALKNSDPDLCSTTIALTDDANTYAYPPDVALEIQQATPASYAVAADFLNVSNVDLVSIQHEFGIFGGEAGEYILVLLRGLNAPIVTTPHTVLATPNAAQRRVMDGIIEHSSRLVVMADKGRRILQDVYDVPTEHIAVIPHGVPDRAFIDPAMAKHKLGLADRTLLMTFGLLGPGKGIETAIRAVPALVRDHPNLPYMIVGATHPNPIRDEGERYRDSLVALADELGVSENIRFVHRYLPLAALLAPAAACHLHRHSAVPGT
;
A
#
# COMPACT_ATOMS: atom_id res chain seq x y z
N MET A 1 -28.16 2.66 35.29
CA MET A 1 -27.68 3.99 34.95
C MET A 1 -26.64 3.83 33.87
N ASN A 2 -26.99 4.15 32.61
CA ASN A 2 -26.01 4.12 31.52
C ASN A 2 -25.09 5.34 31.68
N HIS A 3 -23.91 5.14 32.24
CA HIS A 3 -22.85 6.13 32.12
C HIS A 3 -22.35 6.12 30.67
N SER A 4 -22.90 7.04 29.86
CA SER A 4 -22.26 7.36 28.58
C SER A 4 -20.86 7.85 28.88
N VAL A 5 -19.86 7.05 28.60
CA VAL A 5 -18.46 7.48 28.66
C VAL A 5 -18.29 8.57 27.60
N ILE A 6 -18.17 9.81 28.05
CA ILE A 6 -17.83 10.94 27.16
C ILE A 6 -16.37 10.73 26.76
N ILE A 7 -16.17 10.19 25.57
CA ILE A 7 -14.84 10.13 24.98
C ILE A 7 -14.49 11.55 24.53
N PRO A 8 -13.43 12.17 25.06
CA PRO A 8 -13.03 13.50 24.61
C PRO A 8 -12.69 13.45 23.12
N PRO A 9 -12.99 14.53 22.36
CA PRO A 9 -12.63 14.56 20.95
C PRO A 9 -11.11 14.43 20.78
N LEU A 10 -10.69 13.63 19.81
CA LEU A 10 -9.28 13.53 19.43
C LEU A 10 -8.82 14.88 18.87
N LYS A 11 -7.69 15.39 19.35
CA LYS A 11 -7.12 16.67 18.93
C LYS A 11 -5.78 16.51 18.22
N ARG A 12 -5.01 15.49 18.60
CA ARG A 12 -3.65 15.25 18.09
C ARG A 12 -3.48 13.80 17.68
N ILE A 13 -3.28 13.55 16.40
CA ILE A 13 -3.04 12.20 15.87
C ILE A 13 -1.66 12.18 15.22
N ALA A 14 -0.89 11.13 15.51
CA ALA A 14 0.30 10.80 14.74
C ALA A 14 -0.04 9.68 13.74
N VAL A 15 0.25 9.89 12.46
CA VAL A 15 0.16 8.86 11.43
C VAL A 15 1.55 8.38 11.09
N MET A 16 1.80 7.08 11.24
CA MET A 16 3.11 6.48 11.04
C MET A 16 3.08 5.47 9.90
N GLY A 17 4.05 5.57 9.00
CA GLY A 17 4.26 4.67 7.87
C GLY A 17 5.37 5.16 6.97
N THR A 18 5.58 4.51 5.83
CA THR A 18 6.37 5.12 4.77
C THR A 18 5.59 6.31 4.21
N CYS A 19 6.30 7.35 3.77
CA CYS A 19 5.70 8.61 3.36
C CYS A 19 6.21 9.05 1.99
N VAL A 20 5.42 9.83 1.27
CA VAL A 20 5.89 10.50 0.04
C VAL A 20 7.07 11.42 0.40
N PRO A 21 8.11 11.49 -0.45
CA PRO A 21 8.17 11.08 -1.86
C PRO A 21 8.65 9.63 -2.11
N ARG A 22 8.74 8.77 -1.08
CA ARG A 22 9.05 7.35 -1.29
C ARG A 22 7.99 6.72 -2.20
N GLN A 23 8.45 6.04 -3.25
CA GLN A 23 7.57 5.42 -4.25
C GLN A 23 7.13 4.03 -3.78
N CYS A 24 6.09 3.96 -2.96
CA CYS A 24 5.45 2.71 -2.56
C CYS A 24 3.96 2.93 -2.24
N GLY A 25 3.18 1.84 -2.26
CA GLY A 25 1.74 1.88 -1.98
C GLY A 25 1.42 2.39 -0.58
N ILE A 26 2.22 2.00 0.42
CA ILE A 26 2.02 2.46 1.81
C ILE A 26 2.25 3.97 1.94
N ALA A 27 3.25 4.52 1.24
CA ALA A 27 3.51 5.96 1.27
C ALA A 27 2.33 6.76 0.70
N THR A 28 1.74 6.29 -0.40
CA THR A 28 0.53 6.88 -0.96
C THR A 28 -0.64 6.78 0.02
N PHE A 29 -0.87 5.60 0.60
CA PHE A 29 -1.94 5.38 1.56
C PHE A 29 -1.80 6.25 2.81
N THR A 30 -0.59 6.36 3.38
CA THR A 30 -0.29 7.21 4.55
C THR A 30 -0.61 8.68 4.25
N ASN A 31 -0.20 9.17 3.09
CA ASN A 31 -0.50 10.53 2.65
C ASN A 31 -2.01 10.75 2.45
N ASP A 32 -2.69 9.84 1.77
CA ASP A 32 -4.12 9.96 1.50
C ASP A 32 -4.95 9.90 2.78
N LEU A 33 -4.59 9.03 3.74
CA LEU A 33 -5.21 8.96 5.06
C LEU A 33 -5.02 10.29 5.81
N GLN A 34 -3.81 10.83 5.82
CA GLN A 34 -3.54 12.10 6.48
C GLN A 34 -4.34 13.26 5.88
N GLN A 35 -4.44 13.33 4.55
CA GLN A 35 -5.26 14.33 3.88
C GLN A 35 -6.76 14.15 4.20
N ALA A 36 -7.25 12.92 4.22
CA ALA A 36 -8.63 12.62 4.56
C ALA A 36 -8.97 13.03 6.00
N LEU A 37 -8.07 12.76 6.96
CA LEU A 37 -8.22 13.19 8.35
C LEU A 37 -8.30 14.72 8.47
N LYS A 38 -7.39 15.45 7.84
CA LYS A 38 -7.39 16.92 7.81
C LYS A 38 -8.65 17.50 7.16
N ASN A 39 -9.17 16.84 6.12
CA ASN A 39 -10.37 17.29 5.43
C ASN A 39 -11.65 17.00 6.23
N SER A 40 -11.66 15.92 7.02
CA SER A 40 -12.84 15.53 7.83
C SER A 40 -12.97 16.35 9.11
N ASP A 41 -11.86 16.78 9.68
CA ASP A 41 -11.82 17.61 10.89
C ASP A 41 -10.66 18.62 10.79
N PRO A 42 -10.97 19.86 10.40
CA PRO A 42 -9.94 20.93 10.28
C PRO A 42 -9.25 21.30 11.60
N ASP A 43 -9.88 21.02 12.75
CA ASP A 43 -9.34 21.28 14.07
C ASP A 43 -8.39 20.16 14.55
N LEU A 44 -8.35 19.04 13.83
CA LEU A 44 -7.47 17.90 14.13
C LEU A 44 -6.04 18.20 13.73
N CYS A 45 -5.15 18.28 14.71
CA CYS A 45 -3.70 18.35 14.47
C CYS A 45 -3.18 16.95 14.10
N SER A 46 -2.84 16.76 12.83
CA SER A 46 -2.26 15.51 12.34
C SER A 46 -0.79 15.72 12.01
N THR A 47 0.10 14.89 12.59
CA THR A 47 1.52 14.84 12.30
C THR A 47 1.92 13.50 11.70
N THR A 48 3.00 13.48 10.92
CA THR A 48 3.50 12.27 10.28
C THR A 48 4.83 11.84 10.86
N ILE A 49 4.98 10.54 11.10
CA ILE A 49 6.26 9.90 11.43
C ILE A 49 6.64 9.01 10.26
N ALA A 50 7.71 9.36 9.57
CA ALA A 50 8.14 8.70 8.34
C ALA A 50 9.10 7.55 8.62
N LEU A 51 8.85 6.39 8.01
CA LEU A 51 9.82 5.29 7.93
C LEU A 51 10.70 5.47 6.69
N THR A 52 11.99 5.72 6.92
CA THR A 52 13.00 5.96 5.89
C THR A 52 13.88 4.73 5.74
N ASP A 53 14.03 4.23 4.51
CA ASP A 53 14.97 3.15 4.22
C ASP A 53 16.41 3.68 4.20
N ASP A 54 17.37 2.83 4.56
CA ASP A 54 18.77 3.24 4.75
C ASP A 54 19.49 3.57 3.43
N ALA A 55 18.89 3.24 2.30
CA ALA A 55 19.50 3.46 0.99
C ALA A 55 19.20 4.85 0.41
N ASN A 56 18.26 5.60 1.01
CA ASN A 56 17.74 6.84 0.43
C ASN A 56 17.67 7.97 1.45
N THR A 57 17.82 9.18 0.94
CA THR A 57 17.51 10.43 1.65
C THR A 57 16.32 11.06 0.95
N TYR A 58 15.28 11.37 1.71
CA TYR A 58 14.06 11.94 1.17
C TYR A 58 13.89 13.39 1.63
N ALA A 59 13.51 14.26 0.69
CA ALA A 59 13.06 15.61 1.04
C ALA A 59 11.58 15.54 1.44
N TYR A 60 11.33 15.19 2.70
CA TYR A 60 9.97 15.07 3.21
C TYR A 60 9.27 16.44 3.32
N PRO A 61 7.92 16.44 3.17
CA PRO A 61 7.13 17.66 3.39
C PRO A 61 7.15 18.09 4.87
N PRO A 62 6.84 19.37 5.16
CA PRO A 62 6.95 19.94 6.53
C PRO A 62 6.07 19.30 7.60
N ASP A 63 5.07 18.54 7.24
CA ASP A 63 4.20 17.80 8.14
C ASP A 63 4.79 16.46 8.63
N VAL A 64 5.94 16.05 8.10
CA VAL A 64 6.76 14.97 8.67
C VAL A 64 7.58 15.55 9.82
N ALA A 65 7.18 15.21 11.05
CA ALA A 65 7.80 15.73 12.25
C ALA A 65 9.05 14.95 12.68
N LEU A 66 9.13 13.68 12.31
CA LEU A 66 10.25 12.80 12.67
C LEU A 66 10.43 11.70 11.63
N GLU A 67 11.71 11.31 11.42
CA GLU A 67 12.09 10.16 10.60
C GLU A 67 12.58 9.01 11.49
N ILE A 68 12.10 7.80 11.20
CA ILE A 68 12.61 6.55 11.76
C ILE A 68 13.49 5.89 10.71
N GLN A 69 14.77 5.67 11.01
CA GLN A 69 15.67 4.91 10.17
C GLN A 69 15.33 3.43 10.27
N GLN A 70 14.91 2.83 9.17
CA GLN A 70 14.31 1.49 9.12
C GLN A 70 15.18 0.44 9.81
N ALA A 71 16.50 0.40 9.56
CA ALA A 71 17.40 -0.60 10.11
C ALA A 71 18.00 -0.24 11.48
N THR A 72 17.61 0.87 12.10
CA THR A 72 18.20 1.37 13.35
C THR A 72 17.21 1.23 14.52
N PRO A 73 17.31 0.19 15.38
CA PRO A 73 16.37 -0.01 16.49
C PRO A 73 16.23 1.19 17.42
N ALA A 74 17.33 1.91 17.68
CA ALA A 74 17.31 3.09 18.54
C ALA A 74 16.40 4.21 18.01
N SER A 75 16.22 4.35 16.68
CA SER A 75 15.35 5.37 16.11
C SER A 75 13.87 5.12 16.43
N TYR A 76 13.48 3.87 16.66
CA TYR A 76 12.12 3.51 17.09
C TYR A 76 11.86 3.92 18.53
N ALA A 77 12.84 3.77 19.42
CA ALA A 77 12.76 4.24 20.81
C ALA A 77 12.66 5.78 20.86
N VAL A 78 13.49 6.47 20.09
CA VAL A 78 13.43 7.95 19.96
C VAL A 78 12.07 8.41 19.48
N ALA A 79 11.46 7.68 18.53
CA ALA A 79 10.13 8.02 18.04
C ALA A 79 9.04 7.80 19.10
N ALA A 80 9.14 6.76 19.93
CA ALA A 80 8.23 6.57 21.05
C ALA A 80 8.33 7.71 22.06
N ASP A 81 9.55 8.10 22.44
CA ASP A 81 9.79 9.21 23.37
C ASP A 81 9.26 10.54 22.80
N PHE A 82 9.52 10.80 21.51
CA PHE A 82 9.01 11.99 20.83
C PHE A 82 7.47 12.07 20.88
N LEU A 83 6.79 10.95 20.55
CA LEU A 83 5.32 10.88 20.55
C LEU A 83 4.74 11.06 21.96
N ASN A 84 5.37 10.46 22.97
CA ASN A 84 4.95 10.60 24.36
C ASN A 84 5.07 12.06 24.86
N VAL A 85 6.18 12.76 24.53
CA VAL A 85 6.38 14.17 24.88
C VAL A 85 5.43 15.09 24.10
N SER A 86 5.09 14.73 22.86
CA SER A 86 4.17 15.51 22.01
C SER A 86 2.71 15.40 22.46
N ASN A 87 2.39 14.58 23.45
CA ASN A 87 1.04 14.36 23.98
C ASN A 87 0.02 14.08 22.87
N VAL A 88 0.32 13.14 21.98
CA VAL A 88 -0.63 12.67 20.98
C VAL A 88 -1.75 11.86 21.62
N ASP A 89 -2.98 12.06 21.17
CA ASP A 89 -4.15 11.33 21.67
C ASP A 89 -4.25 9.92 21.08
N LEU A 90 -3.65 9.71 19.88
CA LEU A 90 -3.69 8.47 19.13
C LEU A 90 -2.48 8.34 18.20
N VAL A 91 -1.96 7.13 18.06
CA VAL A 91 -0.99 6.77 17.02
C VAL A 91 -1.64 5.82 16.04
N SER A 92 -1.75 6.24 14.76
CA SER A 92 -2.23 5.41 13.65
C SER A 92 -1.04 4.84 12.88
N ILE A 93 -0.87 3.51 12.90
CA ILE A 93 0.26 2.81 12.29
C ILE A 93 -0.18 2.11 11.00
N GLN A 94 0.53 2.38 9.92
CA GLN A 94 0.40 1.67 8.65
C GLN A 94 1.45 0.55 8.62
N HIS A 95 1.01 -0.68 8.84
CA HIS A 95 1.93 -1.81 8.97
C HIS A 95 2.02 -2.64 7.70
N GLU A 96 3.27 -2.90 7.28
CA GLU A 96 3.65 -3.92 6.31
C GLU A 96 4.99 -4.51 6.78
N PHE A 97 5.16 -5.83 6.74
CA PHE A 97 6.37 -6.49 7.27
C PHE A 97 7.68 -5.94 6.68
N GLY A 98 7.67 -5.62 5.39
CA GLY A 98 8.87 -5.17 4.66
C GLY A 98 9.28 -3.70 4.85
N ILE A 99 8.49 -2.88 5.56
CA ILE A 99 8.84 -1.47 5.77
C ILE A 99 9.50 -1.19 7.14
N PHE A 100 9.46 -2.15 8.04
CA PHE A 100 10.14 -2.08 9.33
C PHE A 100 11.42 -2.91 9.31
N GLY A 101 12.42 -2.52 10.12
CA GLY A 101 13.67 -3.25 10.20
C GLY A 101 13.63 -4.49 11.10
N GLY A 102 14.68 -5.28 11.02
CA GLY A 102 14.79 -6.56 11.72
C GLY A 102 14.09 -7.71 10.99
N GLU A 103 14.11 -8.90 11.57
CA GLU A 103 13.45 -10.06 10.99
C GLU A 103 11.93 -9.86 10.99
N ALA A 104 11.32 -9.94 9.84
CA ALA A 104 9.89 -9.68 9.63
C ALA A 104 9.40 -8.31 10.18
N GLY A 105 10.29 -7.32 10.27
CA GLY A 105 9.92 -5.99 10.75
C GLY A 105 9.83 -5.84 12.27
N GLU A 106 10.50 -6.72 13.03
CA GLU A 106 10.37 -6.79 14.50
C GLU A 106 10.76 -5.51 15.25
N TYR A 107 11.52 -4.57 14.63
CA TYR A 107 11.90 -3.33 15.31
C TYR A 107 10.70 -2.43 15.64
N ILE A 108 9.55 -2.61 14.98
CA ILE A 108 8.30 -1.94 15.37
C ILE A 108 7.94 -2.22 16.84
N LEU A 109 8.25 -3.41 17.36
CA LEU A 109 7.92 -3.79 18.75
C LEU A 109 8.65 -2.91 19.79
N VAL A 110 9.81 -2.33 19.43
CA VAL A 110 10.51 -1.37 20.29
C VAL A 110 9.65 -0.12 20.48
N LEU A 111 9.12 0.41 19.39
CA LEU A 111 8.22 1.58 19.41
C LEU A 111 6.93 1.27 20.18
N LEU A 112 6.26 0.15 19.84
CA LEU A 112 4.96 -0.19 20.42
C LEU A 112 5.03 -0.30 21.96
N ARG A 113 6.09 -0.91 22.48
CA ARG A 113 6.32 -1.05 23.94
C ARG A 113 6.62 0.27 24.64
N GLY A 114 7.17 1.24 23.92
CA GLY A 114 7.49 2.56 24.46
C GLY A 114 6.36 3.58 24.41
N LEU A 115 5.29 3.31 23.67
CA LEU A 115 4.18 4.26 23.49
C LEU A 115 3.20 4.22 24.66
N ASN A 116 2.80 5.42 25.12
CA ASN A 116 1.76 5.60 26.14
C ASN A 116 0.38 5.86 25.51
N ALA A 117 0.33 6.43 24.31
CA ALA A 117 -0.91 6.72 23.60
C ALA A 117 -1.56 5.46 23.05
N PRO A 118 -2.91 5.43 22.93
CA PRO A 118 -3.62 4.36 22.23
C PRO A 118 -3.12 4.19 20.80
N ILE A 119 -3.05 2.95 20.35
CA ILE A 119 -2.54 2.60 19.00
C ILE A 119 -3.66 2.00 18.18
N VAL A 120 -3.83 2.51 16.96
CA VAL A 120 -4.65 1.89 15.91
C VAL A 120 -3.72 1.42 14.80
N THR A 121 -3.66 0.11 14.58
CA THR A 121 -2.80 -0.43 13.51
C THR A 121 -3.64 -0.89 12.33
N THR A 122 -3.23 -0.48 11.13
CA THR A 122 -3.76 -0.98 9.86
C THR A 122 -2.73 -1.93 9.24
N PRO A 123 -2.85 -3.27 9.43
CA PRO A 123 -2.02 -4.23 8.72
C PRO A 123 -2.44 -4.30 7.25
N HIS A 124 -1.53 -3.94 6.34
CA HIS A 124 -1.74 -4.02 4.89
C HIS A 124 -1.62 -5.45 4.38
N THR A 125 -0.91 -6.30 5.13
CA THR A 125 -0.83 -7.75 4.90
C THR A 125 -1.19 -8.49 6.19
N VAL A 126 -2.17 -9.40 6.10
CA VAL A 126 -2.52 -10.35 7.15
C VAL A 126 -2.33 -11.75 6.62
N LEU A 127 -1.33 -12.47 7.14
CA LEU A 127 -0.91 -13.77 6.62
C LEU A 127 -1.74 -14.91 7.22
N ALA A 128 -2.30 -15.77 6.36
CA ALA A 128 -3.00 -16.98 6.80
C ALA A 128 -2.03 -18.08 7.27
N THR A 129 -0.79 -18.06 6.78
CA THR A 129 0.27 -19.02 7.12
C THR A 129 1.56 -18.27 7.42
N PRO A 130 1.65 -17.53 8.56
CA PRO A 130 2.85 -16.80 8.91
C PRO A 130 3.98 -17.77 9.30
N ASN A 131 5.23 -17.40 8.99
CA ASN A 131 6.36 -18.04 9.62
C ASN A 131 6.50 -17.60 11.08
N ALA A 132 7.43 -18.21 11.85
CA ALA A 132 7.59 -17.93 13.27
C ALA A 132 7.93 -16.46 13.57
N ALA A 133 8.73 -15.81 12.75
CA ALA A 133 9.07 -14.40 12.92
C ALA A 133 7.89 -13.48 12.62
N GLN A 134 7.19 -13.72 11.53
CA GLN A 134 5.97 -12.98 11.15
C GLN A 134 4.87 -13.14 12.20
N ARG A 135 4.70 -14.36 12.75
CA ARG A 135 3.75 -14.62 13.84
C ARG A 135 4.11 -13.81 15.08
N ARG A 136 5.34 -13.83 15.52
CA ARG A 136 5.84 -13.07 16.69
C ARG A 136 5.57 -11.58 16.57
N VAL A 137 5.86 -11.01 15.37
CA VAL A 137 5.64 -9.58 15.12
C VAL A 137 4.15 -9.24 15.14
N MET A 138 3.32 -10.04 14.46
CA MET A 138 1.87 -9.79 14.44
C MET A 138 1.24 -9.93 15.82
N ASP A 139 1.63 -10.94 16.60
CA ASP A 139 1.15 -11.11 17.98
C ASP A 139 1.51 -9.89 18.84
N GLY A 140 2.73 -9.35 18.72
CA GLY A 140 3.11 -8.13 19.41
C GLY A 140 2.35 -6.88 18.94
N ILE A 141 2.02 -6.78 17.67
CA ILE A 141 1.16 -5.70 17.15
C ILE A 141 -0.25 -5.82 17.73
N ILE A 142 -0.82 -7.01 17.75
CA ILE A 142 -2.15 -7.27 18.31
C ILE A 142 -2.19 -6.90 19.79
N GLU A 143 -1.19 -7.33 20.56
CA GLU A 143 -1.08 -7.08 22.00
C GLU A 143 -1.08 -5.57 22.34
N HIS A 144 -0.39 -4.76 21.52
CA HIS A 144 -0.22 -3.33 21.81
C HIS A 144 -1.24 -2.43 21.10
N SER A 145 -2.04 -2.97 20.17
CA SER A 145 -3.03 -2.18 19.44
C SER A 145 -4.37 -2.16 20.15
N SER A 146 -4.90 -0.97 20.44
CA SER A 146 -6.27 -0.80 20.94
C SER A 146 -7.31 -1.23 19.91
N ARG A 147 -6.98 -1.12 18.63
CA ARG A 147 -7.83 -1.51 17.50
C ARG A 147 -6.98 -1.90 16.28
N LEU A 148 -7.42 -2.92 15.57
CA LEU A 148 -6.89 -3.28 14.26
C LEU A 148 -7.88 -2.86 13.18
N VAL A 149 -7.38 -2.24 12.12
CA VAL A 149 -8.19 -1.86 10.95
C VAL A 149 -7.75 -2.74 9.78
N VAL A 150 -8.68 -3.46 9.18
CA VAL A 150 -8.44 -4.22 7.94
C VAL A 150 -9.33 -3.71 6.82
N MET A 151 -8.84 -3.81 5.59
CA MET A 151 -9.53 -3.23 4.43
C MET A 151 -10.46 -4.21 3.71
N ALA A 152 -10.53 -5.45 4.20
CA ALA A 152 -11.41 -6.49 3.64
C ALA A 152 -11.82 -7.50 4.71
N ASP A 153 -13.01 -8.11 4.53
CA ASP A 153 -13.50 -9.18 5.40
C ASP A 153 -12.57 -10.40 5.46
N LYS A 154 -11.81 -10.66 4.41
CA LYS A 154 -10.79 -11.72 4.41
C LYS A 154 -9.75 -11.46 5.52
N GLY A 155 -9.24 -10.23 5.65
CA GLY A 155 -8.30 -9.85 6.70
C GLY A 155 -8.88 -10.06 8.09
N ARG A 156 -10.15 -9.67 8.31
CA ARG A 156 -10.86 -9.91 9.58
C ARG A 156 -10.92 -11.40 9.92
N ARG A 157 -11.32 -12.24 8.95
CA ARG A 157 -11.39 -13.70 9.19
C ARG A 157 -10.03 -14.28 9.51
N ILE A 158 -8.96 -13.90 8.83
CA ILE A 158 -7.61 -14.38 9.12
C ILE A 158 -7.18 -13.95 10.53
N LEU A 159 -7.45 -12.69 10.95
CA LEU A 159 -7.14 -12.24 12.30
C LEU A 159 -7.89 -13.05 13.35
N GLN A 160 -9.14 -13.44 13.09
CA GLN A 160 -9.93 -14.27 14.01
C GLN A 160 -9.46 -15.72 14.01
N ASP A 161 -9.31 -16.34 12.82
CA ASP A 161 -9.10 -17.79 12.69
C ASP A 161 -7.64 -18.20 12.99
N VAL A 162 -6.67 -17.32 12.70
CA VAL A 162 -5.24 -17.62 12.82
C VAL A 162 -4.62 -16.98 14.06
N TYR A 163 -5.09 -15.78 14.42
CA TYR A 163 -4.47 -15.00 15.52
C TYR A 163 -5.39 -14.83 16.73
N ASP A 164 -6.57 -15.45 16.75
CA ASP A 164 -7.54 -15.44 17.85
C ASP A 164 -7.97 -14.03 18.30
N VAL A 165 -7.98 -13.05 17.37
CA VAL A 165 -8.35 -11.67 17.68
C VAL A 165 -9.87 -11.53 17.85
N PRO A 166 -10.37 -11.00 18.99
CA PRO A 166 -11.78 -10.78 19.19
C PRO A 166 -12.39 -9.80 18.17
N THR A 167 -13.64 -10.05 17.74
CA THR A 167 -14.32 -9.24 16.74
C THR A 167 -14.37 -7.76 17.09
N GLU A 168 -14.59 -7.44 18.35
CA GLU A 168 -14.65 -6.08 18.89
C GLU A 168 -13.32 -5.32 18.78
N HIS A 169 -12.19 -6.01 18.61
CA HIS A 169 -10.88 -5.37 18.38
C HIS A 169 -10.58 -5.11 16.92
N ILE A 170 -11.44 -5.57 16.00
CA ILE A 170 -11.24 -5.43 14.56
C ILE A 170 -12.29 -4.48 13.98
N ALA A 171 -11.83 -3.52 13.19
CA ALA A 171 -12.69 -2.70 12.34
C ALA A 171 -12.40 -3.02 10.86
N VAL A 172 -13.45 -3.23 10.07
CA VAL A 172 -13.33 -3.38 8.60
C VAL A 172 -13.65 -2.05 7.97
N ILE A 173 -12.64 -1.39 7.41
CA ILE A 173 -12.78 -0.11 6.71
C ILE A 173 -12.21 -0.31 5.30
N PRO A 174 -13.04 -0.40 4.26
CA PRO A 174 -12.57 -0.59 2.89
C PRO A 174 -11.61 0.50 2.44
N HIS A 175 -10.78 0.16 1.45
CA HIS A 175 -9.93 1.16 0.79
C HIS A 175 -10.75 2.35 0.31
N GLY A 176 -10.26 3.56 0.60
CA GLY A 176 -10.76 4.76 -0.04
C GLY A 176 -10.47 4.75 -1.55
N VAL A 177 -11.31 5.41 -2.30
CA VAL A 177 -11.11 5.66 -3.72
C VAL A 177 -11.13 7.17 -3.97
N PRO A 178 -10.34 7.68 -4.93
CA PRO A 178 -10.36 9.10 -5.26
C PRO A 178 -11.75 9.51 -5.75
N ASP A 179 -12.33 10.52 -5.13
CA ASP A 179 -13.55 11.14 -5.64
C ASP A 179 -13.19 12.00 -6.86
N ARG A 180 -13.56 11.51 -8.04
CA ARG A 180 -13.26 12.15 -9.32
C ARG A 180 -14.49 12.16 -10.21
N ALA A 181 -14.61 13.22 -11.01
CA ALA A 181 -15.63 13.28 -12.04
C ALA A 181 -15.50 12.07 -12.99
N PHE A 182 -16.64 11.52 -13.39
CA PHE A 182 -16.68 10.44 -14.36
C PHE A 182 -15.98 10.85 -15.67
N ILE A 183 -15.09 10.00 -16.13
CA ILE A 183 -14.43 10.16 -17.42
C ILE A 183 -15.07 9.19 -18.39
N ASP A 184 -15.65 9.69 -19.47
CA ASP A 184 -16.20 8.86 -20.53
C ASP A 184 -15.10 7.98 -21.14
N PRO A 185 -15.25 6.64 -21.11
CA PRO A 185 -14.27 5.72 -21.69
C PRO A 185 -13.96 6.00 -23.16
N ALA A 186 -14.94 6.43 -23.95
CA ALA A 186 -14.75 6.75 -25.36
C ALA A 186 -13.83 7.97 -25.53
N MET A 187 -14.03 9.01 -24.71
CA MET A 187 -13.14 10.19 -24.70
C MET A 187 -11.73 9.84 -24.24
N ALA A 188 -11.60 9.01 -23.21
CA ALA A 188 -10.31 8.55 -22.71
C ALA A 188 -9.56 7.75 -23.79
N LYS A 189 -10.21 6.84 -24.47
CA LYS A 189 -9.66 6.07 -25.59
C LYS A 189 -9.21 6.96 -26.73
N HIS A 190 -10.04 7.92 -27.13
CA HIS A 190 -9.70 8.87 -28.19
C HIS A 190 -8.39 9.62 -27.87
N LYS A 191 -8.23 10.10 -26.61
CA LYS A 191 -7.01 10.77 -26.15
C LYS A 191 -5.77 9.88 -26.19
N LEU A 192 -5.94 8.57 -26.07
CA LEU A 192 -4.86 7.58 -26.12
C LEU A 192 -4.60 7.05 -27.53
N GLY A 193 -5.35 7.49 -28.54
CA GLY A 193 -5.28 6.94 -29.89
C GLY A 193 -5.79 5.50 -29.99
N LEU A 194 -6.70 5.11 -29.11
CA LEU A 194 -7.26 3.76 -28.98
C LEU A 194 -8.78 3.74 -29.24
N ALA A 195 -9.29 4.71 -30.01
CA ALA A 195 -10.69 4.71 -30.42
C ALA A 195 -11.03 3.35 -31.05
N ASP A 196 -12.21 2.83 -30.71
CA ASP A 196 -12.75 1.53 -31.21
C ASP A 196 -11.93 0.27 -30.85
N ARG A 197 -10.93 0.38 -29.96
CA ARG A 197 -10.18 -0.76 -29.45
C ARG A 197 -10.63 -1.16 -28.07
N THR A 198 -10.63 -2.46 -27.80
CA THR A 198 -10.70 -3.01 -26.45
C THR A 198 -9.32 -2.91 -25.83
N LEU A 199 -9.18 -2.24 -24.69
CA LEU A 199 -7.92 -2.10 -23.96
C LEU A 199 -7.89 -3.00 -22.73
N LEU A 200 -6.87 -3.85 -22.64
CA LEU A 200 -6.48 -4.54 -21.42
C LEU A 200 -5.34 -3.76 -20.75
N MET A 201 -5.39 -3.60 -19.43
CA MET A 201 -4.33 -2.91 -18.70
C MET A 201 -4.01 -3.57 -17.36
N THR A 202 -2.73 -3.64 -17.04
CA THR A 202 -2.22 -3.87 -15.68
C THR A 202 -1.44 -2.63 -15.26
N PHE A 203 -1.64 -2.15 -14.04
CA PHE A 203 -0.89 -1.03 -13.50
C PHE A 203 -0.39 -1.30 -12.08
N GLY A 204 0.67 -0.61 -11.69
CA GLY A 204 1.32 -0.71 -10.38
C GLY A 204 2.81 -1.00 -10.50
N LEU A 205 3.50 -1.09 -9.35
CA LEU A 205 4.91 -1.48 -9.34
C LEU A 205 5.06 -2.93 -9.82
N LEU A 206 5.94 -3.14 -10.81
CA LEU A 206 6.20 -4.45 -11.38
C LEU A 206 7.07 -5.27 -10.43
N GLY A 207 6.73 -6.53 -10.22
CA GLY A 207 7.52 -7.43 -9.38
C GLY A 207 6.98 -8.87 -9.44
N PRO A 208 7.81 -9.85 -9.08
CA PRO A 208 7.40 -11.24 -8.96
C PRO A 208 6.17 -11.36 -8.04
N GLY A 209 5.28 -12.28 -8.34
CA GLY A 209 4.04 -12.49 -7.57
C GLY A 209 2.88 -11.54 -7.96
N LYS A 210 3.08 -10.56 -8.86
CA LYS A 210 1.99 -9.72 -9.37
C LYS A 210 1.15 -10.42 -10.46
N GLY A 211 1.56 -11.59 -10.90
CA GLY A 211 0.83 -12.40 -11.89
C GLY A 211 0.76 -11.77 -13.28
N ILE A 212 1.71 -10.90 -13.63
CA ILE A 212 1.77 -10.25 -14.95
C ILE A 212 2.04 -11.30 -16.01
N GLU A 213 2.88 -12.28 -15.72
CA GLU A 213 3.18 -13.43 -16.57
C GLU A 213 1.90 -14.20 -16.96
N THR A 214 0.99 -14.38 -16.01
CA THR A 214 -0.29 -15.05 -16.25
C THR A 214 -1.15 -14.26 -17.23
N ALA A 215 -1.16 -12.94 -17.10
CA ALA A 215 -1.89 -12.08 -18.04
C ALA A 215 -1.25 -12.13 -19.44
N ILE A 216 0.09 -12.07 -19.55
CA ILE A 216 0.81 -12.17 -20.84
C ILE A 216 0.49 -13.52 -21.51
N ARG A 217 0.51 -14.63 -20.75
CA ARG A 217 0.19 -15.99 -21.27
C ARG A 217 -1.25 -16.11 -21.77
N ALA A 218 -2.16 -15.26 -21.32
CA ALA A 218 -3.54 -15.25 -21.81
C ALA A 218 -3.71 -14.48 -23.13
N VAL A 219 -2.79 -13.55 -23.46
CA VAL A 219 -2.89 -12.69 -24.65
C VAL A 219 -3.02 -13.49 -25.95
N PRO A 220 -2.25 -14.57 -26.21
CA PRO A 220 -2.37 -15.35 -27.47
C PRO A 220 -3.80 -15.86 -27.74
N ALA A 221 -4.54 -16.23 -26.69
CA ALA A 221 -5.92 -16.65 -26.85
C ALA A 221 -6.84 -15.47 -27.21
N LEU A 222 -6.60 -14.32 -26.59
CA LEU A 222 -7.41 -13.11 -26.82
C LEU A 222 -7.20 -12.51 -28.20
N VAL A 223 -5.97 -12.49 -28.71
CA VAL A 223 -5.66 -11.89 -30.03
C VAL A 223 -6.16 -12.72 -31.20
N ARG A 224 -6.51 -13.99 -31.00
CA ARG A 224 -7.18 -14.79 -32.04
C ARG A 224 -8.54 -14.20 -32.41
N ASP A 225 -9.29 -13.75 -31.40
CA ASP A 225 -10.63 -13.17 -31.61
C ASP A 225 -10.56 -11.64 -31.74
N HIS A 226 -9.52 -11.03 -31.18
CA HIS A 226 -9.28 -9.58 -31.15
C HIS A 226 -7.84 -9.23 -31.58
N PRO A 227 -7.48 -9.35 -32.88
CA PRO A 227 -6.09 -9.17 -33.35
C PRO A 227 -5.46 -7.82 -32.97
N ASN A 228 -6.26 -6.79 -32.87
CA ASN A 228 -5.84 -5.44 -32.54
C ASN A 228 -5.97 -5.10 -31.04
N LEU A 229 -6.10 -6.08 -30.15
CA LEU A 229 -6.18 -5.88 -28.71
C LEU A 229 -4.85 -5.34 -28.18
N PRO A 230 -4.77 -4.11 -27.65
CA PRO A 230 -3.60 -3.65 -26.90
C PRO A 230 -3.69 -4.12 -25.45
N TYR A 231 -2.57 -4.65 -24.94
CA TYR A 231 -2.37 -4.88 -23.51
C TYR A 231 -1.29 -3.92 -23.01
N MET A 232 -1.66 -2.98 -22.15
CA MET A 232 -0.75 -2.02 -21.54
C MET A 232 -0.31 -2.49 -20.16
N ILE A 233 0.99 -2.57 -19.94
CA ILE A 233 1.61 -2.83 -18.63
C ILE A 233 2.26 -1.54 -18.17
N VAL A 234 1.64 -0.89 -17.17
CA VAL A 234 1.98 0.47 -16.74
C VAL A 234 2.56 0.45 -15.34
N GLY A 235 3.84 0.79 -15.20
CA GLY A 235 4.51 0.88 -13.91
C GLY A 235 6.02 0.75 -14.01
N ALA A 236 6.71 1.27 -13.01
CA ALA A 236 8.13 1.01 -12.80
C ALA A 236 8.33 -0.34 -12.11
N THR A 237 9.51 -0.92 -12.24
CA THR A 237 9.90 -2.09 -11.47
C THR A 237 9.96 -1.71 -9.99
N HIS A 238 9.50 -2.59 -9.10
CA HIS A 238 9.52 -2.35 -7.66
C HIS A 238 10.96 -2.13 -7.18
N PRO A 239 11.24 -1.15 -6.28
CA PRO A 239 12.60 -0.82 -5.84
C PRO A 239 13.40 -2.00 -5.27
N ASN A 240 12.77 -2.95 -4.56
CA ASN A 240 13.47 -4.09 -3.99
C ASN A 240 14.08 -5.01 -5.07
N PRO A 241 13.32 -5.55 -6.05
CA PRO A 241 13.89 -6.28 -7.17
C PRO A 241 14.94 -5.48 -7.95
N ILE A 242 14.74 -4.17 -8.17
CA ILE A 242 15.74 -3.34 -8.86
C ILE A 242 17.09 -3.36 -8.13
N ARG A 243 17.07 -3.19 -6.82
CA ARG A 243 18.29 -3.17 -6.01
C ARG A 243 19.05 -4.51 -6.09
N ASP A 244 18.33 -5.62 -6.07
CA ASP A 244 18.90 -6.95 -5.93
C ASP A 244 19.23 -7.59 -7.30
N GLU A 245 18.41 -7.33 -8.33
CA GLU A 245 18.47 -8.00 -9.64
C GLU A 245 18.39 -7.05 -10.85
N GLY A 246 18.31 -5.73 -10.65
CA GLY A 246 18.10 -4.76 -11.71
C GLY A 246 16.76 -4.95 -12.40
N GLU A 247 16.71 -4.79 -13.72
CA GLU A 247 15.49 -4.89 -14.53
C GLU A 247 15.17 -6.32 -15.00
N ARG A 248 15.87 -7.34 -14.45
CA ARG A 248 15.73 -8.76 -14.88
C ARG A 248 14.27 -9.21 -14.95
N TYR A 249 13.45 -8.83 -13.95
CA TYR A 249 12.05 -9.22 -13.95
C TYR A 249 11.28 -8.63 -15.14
N ARG A 250 11.44 -7.34 -15.41
CA ARG A 250 10.81 -6.70 -16.57
C ARG A 250 11.29 -7.34 -17.88
N ASP A 251 12.58 -7.57 -18.00
CA ASP A 251 13.18 -8.13 -19.22
C ASP A 251 12.68 -9.55 -19.46
N SER A 252 12.41 -10.33 -18.40
CA SER A 252 11.76 -11.64 -18.51
C SER A 252 10.33 -11.57 -19.03
N LEU A 253 9.59 -10.50 -18.68
CA LEU A 253 8.23 -10.30 -19.21
C LEU A 253 8.26 -9.93 -20.70
N VAL A 254 9.23 -9.13 -21.12
CA VAL A 254 9.44 -8.81 -22.55
C VAL A 254 9.78 -10.08 -23.32
N ALA A 255 10.76 -10.85 -22.84
CA ALA A 255 11.14 -12.13 -23.47
C ALA A 255 9.95 -13.11 -23.57
N LEU A 256 9.10 -13.16 -22.54
CA LEU A 256 7.88 -13.99 -22.56
C LEU A 256 6.90 -13.54 -23.64
N ALA A 257 6.75 -12.23 -23.84
CA ALA A 257 5.88 -11.70 -24.88
C ALA A 257 6.41 -12.04 -26.29
N ASP A 258 7.74 -11.99 -26.49
CA ASP A 258 8.40 -12.38 -27.74
C ASP A 258 8.26 -13.88 -28.01
N GLU A 259 8.50 -14.73 -26.99
CA GLU A 259 8.33 -16.18 -27.07
C GLU A 259 6.91 -16.58 -27.51
N LEU A 260 5.90 -15.85 -27.00
CA LEU A 260 4.49 -16.12 -27.30
C LEU A 260 4.00 -15.44 -28.60
N GLY A 261 4.85 -14.67 -29.28
CA GLY A 261 4.53 -14.00 -30.54
C GLY A 261 3.48 -12.88 -30.40
N VAL A 262 3.40 -12.22 -29.22
CA VAL A 262 2.40 -11.19 -28.92
C VAL A 262 3.01 -9.83 -28.58
N SER A 263 4.27 -9.62 -28.86
CA SER A 263 4.99 -8.37 -28.55
C SER A 263 4.32 -7.13 -29.16
N GLU A 264 3.77 -7.23 -30.36
CA GLU A 264 3.04 -6.15 -31.02
C GLU A 264 1.73 -5.75 -30.30
N ASN A 265 1.19 -6.66 -29.50
CA ASN A 265 -0.01 -6.45 -28.72
C ASN A 265 0.29 -5.92 -27.31
N ILE A 266 1.55 -5.97 -26.86
CA ILE A 266 1.92 -5.61 -25.48
C ILE A 266 2.74 -4.32 -25.48
N ARG A 267 2.29 -3.34 -24.69
CA ARG A 267 2.98 -2.08 -24.52
C ARG A 267 3.41 -1.88 -23.07
N PHE A 268 4.72 -1.89 -22.83
CA PHE A 268 5.30 -1.53 -21.54
C PHE A 268 5.44 -0.02 -21.41
N VAL A 269 4.86 0.55 -20.34
CA VAL A 269 5.03 1.95 -19.94
C VAL A 269 5.84 1.96 -18.65
N HIS A 270 7.17 1.87 -18.79
CA HIS A 270 8.11 1.69 -17.69
C HIS A 270 8.40 3.02 -16.98
N ARG A 271 7.46 3.48 -16.17
CA ARG A 271 7.61 4.64 -15.29
C ARG A 271 6.60 4.62 -14.16
N TYR A 272 6.97 5.16 -13.03
CA TYR A 272 6.02 5.46 -11.97
C TYR A 272 5.10 6.60 -12.44
N LEU A 273 3.80 6.35 -12.48
CA LEU A 273 2.80 7.35 -12.83
C LEU A 273 2.06 7.81 -11.58
N PRO A 274 1.96 9.12 -11.35
CA PRO A 274 1.08 9.64 -10.31
C PRO A 274 -0.37 9.29 -10.65
N LEU A 275 -1.22 9.18 -9.63
CA LEU A 275 -2.63 8.80 -9.77
C LEU A 275 -3.36 9.57 -10.86
N ALA A 276 -3.16 10.89 -10.93
CA ALA A 276 -3.80 11.74 -11.95
C ALA A 276 -3.47 11.29 -13.39
N ALA A 277 -2.25 10.78 -13.63
CA ALA A 277 -1.84 10.29 -14.93
C ALA A 277 -2.36 8.88 -15.24
N LEU A 278 -2.71 8.10 -14.22
CA LEU A 278 -3.31 6.77 -14.36
C LEU A 278 -4.81 6.82 -14.66
N LEU A 279 -5.51 7.88 -14.27
CA LEU A 279 -6.97 7.96 -14.36
C LEU A 279 -7.49 7.87 -15.81
N ALA A 280 -6.83 8.52 -16.77
CA ALA A 280 -7.27 8.49 -18.16
C ALA A 280 -7.07 7.10 -18.81
N PRO A 281 -5.89 6.46 -18.69
CA PRO A 281 -5.72 5.08 -19.14
C PRO A 281 -6.67 4.11 -18.43
N ALA A 282 -6.89 4.29 -17.12
CA ALA A 282 -7.82 3.46 -16.35
C ALA A 282 -9.25 3.61 -16.84
N ALA A 283 -9.72 4.84 -17.11
CA ALA A 283 -11.05 5.09 -17.66
C ALA A 283 -11.24 4.51 -19.07
N ALA A 284 -10.17 4.41 -19.86
CA ALA A 284 -10.21 3.82 -21.20
C ALA A 284 -10.31 2.29 -21.21
N CYS A 285 -10.05 1.62 -20.07
CA CYS A 285 -10.03 0.18 -19.99
C CYS A 285 -11.42 -0.44 -19.91
N HIS A 286 -11.58 -1.60 -20.56
CA HIS A 286 -12.73 -2.48 -20.37
C HIS A 286 -12.50 -3.50 -19.27
N LEU A 287 -11.26 -3.88 -19.02
CA LEU A 287 -10.87 -4.83 -17.98
C LEU A 287 -9.66 -4.31 -17.22
N HIS A 288 -9.86 -4.08 -15.93
CA HIS A 288 -8.77 -3.76 -15.01
C HIS A 288 -8.36 -5.02 -14.25
N ARG A 289 -7.08 -5.33 -14.27
CA ARG A 289 -6.51 -6.24 -13.28
C ARG A 289 -5.66 -5.42 -12.30
N HIS A 290 -6.16 -5.25 -11.10
CA HIS A 290 -5.33 -4.89 -9.97
C HIS A 290 -4.51 -6.13 -9.62
N SER A 291 -3.20 -6.02 -9.59
CA SER A 291 -2.30 -7.11 -9.21
C SER A 291 -2.36 -7.33 -7.70
N ALA A 292 -3.49 -7.84 -7.22
CA ALA A 292 -3.55 -8.42 -5.89
C ALA A 292 -3.16 -9.88 -6.00
N VAL A 293 -2.15 -10.30 -5.27
CA VAL A 293 -1.77 -11.72 -5.17
C VAL A 293 -2.93 -12.47 -4.52
N PRO A 294 -3.51 -13.51 -5.17
CA PRO A 294 -4.43 -14.40 -4.46
C PRO A 294 -3.60 -15.20 -3.45
N GLY A 295 -3.83 -14.98 -2.17
CA GLY A 295 -3.25 -15.85 -1.15
C GLY A 295 -2.36 -15.19 -0.08
N THR A 296 -2.19 -13.88 -0.06
CA THR A 296 -1.64 -13.17 1.11
C THR A 296 -2.72 -12.57 1.96
#